data_dbe50de851115918c49bb60d9a0c3cf5
#
_entry.id   dbe50de851115918c49bb60d9a0c3cf5
#
_cell.length_a   1.000
_cell.length_b   1.000
_cell.length_c   1.000
_cell.angle_alpha   90.00
_cell.angle_beta   90.00
_cell.angle_gamma   90.00
#
_symmetry.space_group_name_H-M   'P 1'
#
loop_
_entity.id
_entity.type
_entity.pdbx_description
1 polymer ?
#
loop_
_entity_poly.entity_id
_entity_poly.type
_entity_poly.pdbx_seq_one_letter_code
_entity_poly.pdbx_strand_id
1 'polypeptide(L)'
;MSTRSLPGRLRPNRSALPRLAATLALGGALAAATLVPARANPLDSGPLADFINVFKTQAIPRDTVAYAGGEKPGTIVISTSQRRLYYVLGRGEAIRYGVGVGRRGFSWSGTKTITGKKEWPAWRPPSQMLARRPDLPRYMAGGQDNPLGARAMYLGSSLYRIHGSNEPETMGAAVSSGCIRMTNKDVVDLYDRVKVGTKVVVKD
;
A
#
# COMPACT_ATOMS: atom_id res chain seq x y z
N MET A 1 65.82 -2.91 39.64
CA MET A 1 66.00 -2.23 40.94
C MET A 1 64.62 -1.97 41.47
N SER A 2 64.26 -2.78 42.33
CA SER A 2 64.12 -2.63 43.84
C SER A 2 62.72 -2.07 44.12
N THR A 3 61.89 -2.82 44.63
CA THR A 3 61.57 -3.54 45.88
C THR A 3 60.45 -2.86 46.68
N ARG A 4 59.48 -3.72 47.05
CA ARG A 4 58.83 -3.81 48.39
C ARG A 4 57.86 -2.71 48.79
N SER A 5 56.78 -2.91 49.49
CA SER A 5 56.32 -3.96 50.39
C SER A 5 54.84 -3.73 50.75
N LEU A 6 54.09 -4.78 50.93
CA LEU A 6 52.93 -4.90 51.85
C LEU A 6 53.45 -4.85 53.34
N PRO A 7 52.67 -4.75 54.43
CA PRO A 7 51.36 -5.37 54.68
C PRO A 7 50.42 -4.56 55.62
N GLY A 8 49.23 -5.11 55.95
CA GLY A 8 48.49 -4.69 57.14
C GLY A 8 47.09 -5.29 57.23
N ARG A 9 47.02 -6.51 57.76
CA ARG A 9 45.77 -7.10 58.29
C ARG A 9 45.34 -6.39 59.54
N LEU A 10 44.02 -6.28 59.77
CA LEU A 10 43.38 -6.59 61.07
C LEU A 10 41.87 -6.77 60.92
N ARG A 11 41.37 -7.92 61.31
CA ARG A 11 40.02 -8.28 61.79
C ARG A 11 40.06 -8.25 63.29
N PRO A 12 38.98 -8.49 64.06
CA PRO A 12 37.55 -8.45 63.90
C PRO A 12 36.81 -7.68 65.00
N ASN A 13 35.54 -7.46 64.90
CA ASN A 13 34.74 -7.60 66.12
C ASN A 13 33.25 -7.94 65.77
N ARG A 14 32.80 -8.97 66.44
CA ARG A 14 31.46 -9.51 66.51
C ARG A 14 30.66 -8.76 67.56
N SER A 15 29.46 -8.37 67.30
CA SER A 15 28.42 -8.34 68.32
C SER A 15 27.09 -8.64 67.74
N ALA A 16 26.38 -9.51 68.37
CA ALA A 16 25.18 -10.22 67.93
C ALA A 16 23.93 -9.58 68.51
N LEU A 17 22.84 -9.62 67.63
CA LEU A 17 21.43 -9.81 67.95
C LEU A 17 20.65 -8.69 68.68
N PRO A 18 19.32 -8.56 68.54
CA PRO A 18 18.34 -9.59 68.19
C PRO A 18 17.32 -9.23 67.05
N ARG A 19 16.68 -10.30 66.61
CA ARG A 19 15.57 -10.36 65.68
C ARG A 19 14.31 -9.71 66.27
N LEU A 20 13.72 -8.77 65.52
CA LEU A 20 12.30 -8.48 65.64
C LEU A 20 11.65 -8.85 64.29
N ALA A 21 10.82 -9.86 64.35
CA ALA A 21 9.95 -10.25 63.23
C ALA A 21 8.77 -9.29 63.20
N ALA A 22 8.70 -8.47 62.17
CA ALA A 22 7.50 -7.74 61.85
C ALA A 22 6.88 -8.38 60.60
N THR A 23 5.87 -9.18 60.81
CA THR A 23 5.01 -9.71 59.75
C THR A 23 4.14 -8.58 59.22
N LEU A 24 4.55 -8.00 58.09
CA LEU A 24 3.67 -7.15 57.27
C LEU A 24 2.88 -8.07 56.32
N ALA A 25 1.61 -8.26 56.65
CA ALA A 25 0.64 -8.84 55.73
C ALA A 25 0.36 -7.82 54.63
N LEU A 26 1.00 -8.01 53.48
CA LEU A 26 0.59 -7.31 52.24
C LEU A 26 -0.69 -7.97 51.74
N GLY A 27 -1.83 -7.35 52.02
CA GLY A 27 -3.08 -7.63 51.36
C GLY A 27 -3.00 -7.19 49.89
N GLY A 28 -2.67 -8.14 49.01
CA GLY A 28 -2.74 -7.93 47.56
C GLY A 28 -4.19 -7.86 47.12
N ALA A 29 -4.72 -6.66 46.92
CA ALA A 29 -5.96 -6.50 46.15
C ALA A 29 -5.67 -6.85 44.67
N LEU A 30 -6.03 -8.07 44.24
CA LEU A 30 -6.13 -8.39 42.85
C LEU A 30 -7.26 -7.54 42.24
N ALA A 31 -6.90 -6.45 41.57
CA ALA A 31 -7.83 -5.76 40.67
C ALA A 31 -8.09 -6.73 39.51
N ALA A 32 -9.21 -7.42 39.54
CA ALA A 32 -9.74 -8.16 38.42
C ALA A 32 -10.09 -7.14 37.32
N ALA A 33 -9.16 -6.96 36.37
CA ALA A 33 -9.44 -6.23 35.14
C ALA A 33 -10.53 -7.03 34.41
N THR A 34 -11.77 -6.59 34.52
CA THR A 34 -12.86 -7.09 33.68
C THR A 34 -12.54 -6.68 32.24
N LEU A 35 -12.02 -7.62 31.46
CA LEU A 35 -11.97 -7.52 30.01
C LEU A 35 -13.42 -7.37 29.54
N VAL A 36 -13.83 -6.14 29.30
CA VAL A 36 -15.08 -5.87 28.58
C VAL A 36 -14.85 -6.40 27.17
N PRO A 37 -15.56 -7.45 26.73
CA PRO A 37 -15.42 -7.91 25.37
C PRO A 37 -15.81 -6.75 24.46
N ALA A 38 -14.90 -6.39 23.54
CA ALA A 38 -15.21 -5.44 22.48
C ALA A 38 -16.49 -5.92 21.80
N ARG A 39 -17.57 -5.14 21.90
CA ARG A 39 -18.81 -5.45 21.19
C ARG A 39 -18.49 -5.49 19.72
N ALA A 40 -18.51 -6.68 19.13
CA ALA A 40 -18.46 -6.85 17.70
C ALA A 40 -19.62 -6.03 17.10
N ASN A 41 -19.30 -5.19 16.13
CA ASN A 41 -20.31 -4.42 15.42
C ASN A 41 -21.25 -5.44 14.73
N PRO A 42 -22.60 -5.36 14.90
CA PRO A 42 -23.52 -6.30 14.26
C PRO A 42 -23.42 -6.35 12.74
N LEU A 43 -22.75 -5.35 12.13
CA LEU A 43 -22.48 -5.31 10.69
C LEU A 43 -21.20 -6.08 10.27
N ASP A 44 -20.40 -6.55 11.25
CA ASP A 44 -19.14 -7.27 10.96
C ASP A 44 -19.31 -8.81 10.98
N SER A 45 -20.50 -9.31 11.31
CA SER A 45 -20.79 -10.74 11.35
C SER A 45 -22.25 -11.03 10.94
N GLY A 46 -22.46 -12.15 10.24
CA GLY A 46 -23.76 -12.61 9.78
C GLY A 46 -23.97 -12.52 8.26
N PRO A 47 -25.12 -13.01 7.74
CA PRO A 47 -25.38 -13.08 6.30
C PRO A 47 -25.27 -11.74 5.55
N LEU A 48 -25.56 -10.63 6.25
CA LEU A 48 -25.39 -9.28 5.68
C LEU A 48 -23.93 -8.88 5.59
N ALA A 49 -23.10 -9.25 6.57
CA ALA A 49 -21.66 -9.04 6.52
C ALA A 49 -21.02 -9.86 5.38
N ASP A 50 -21.44 -11.11 5.21
CA ASP A 50 -21.00 -11.95 4.12
C ASP A 50 -21.41 -11.38 2.76
N PHE A 51 -22.64 -10.90 2.64
CA PHE A 51 -23.12 -10.21 1.44
C PHE A 51 -22.32 -8.94 1.16
N ILE A 52 -22.08 -8.08 2.14
CA ILE A 52 -21.24 -6.87 2.01
C ILE A 52 -19.80 -7.24 1.68
N ASN A 53 -19.27 -8.32 2.25
CA ASN A 53 -17.90 -8.77 1.99
C ASN A 53 -17.70 -9.36 0.58
N VAL A 54 -18.74 -9.94 -0.02
CA VAL A 54 -18.71 -10.34 -1.45
C VAL A 54 -18.53 -9.12 -2.36
N PHE A 55 -19.04 -7.97 -1.97
CA PHE A 55 -18.90 -6.71 -2.73
C PHE A 55 -17.72 -5.84 -2.29
N LYS A 56 -17.11 -6.10 -1.13
CA LYS A 56 -15.80 -5.56 -0.80
C LYS A 56 -14.77 -6.26 -1.67
N THR A 57 -14.52 -5.71 -2.85
CA THR A 57 -13.34 -6.08 -3.65
C THR A 57 -12.17 -5.96 -2.71
N GLN A 58 -11.59 -7.10 -2.29
CA GLN A 58 -10.43 -7.07 -1.38
C GLN A 58 -9.38 -6.22 -2.05
N ALA A 59 -9.05 -5.10 -1.44
CA ALA A 59 -7.96 -4.26 -1.91
C ALA A 59 -6.74 -5.18 -2.04
N ILE A 60 -6.26 -5.36 -3.26
CA ILE A 60 -5.10 -6.21 -3.53
C ILE A 60 -3.93 -5.52 -2.88
N PRO A 61 -3.35 -6.06 -1.79
CA PRO A 61 -2.31 -5.37 -1.06
C PRO A 61 -1.07 -5.21 -1.93
N ARG A 62 -0.44 -4.04 -1.83
CA ARG A 62 0.89 -3.82 -2.36
C ARG A 62 1.88 -4.68 -1.58
N ASP A 63 2.74 -5.40 -2.29
CA ASP A 63 3.69 -6.33 -1.71
C ASP A 63 4.95 -6.44 -2.56
N THR A 64 6.09 -6.77 -1.95
CA THR A 64 7.31 -7.15 -2.66
C THR A 64 7.26 -8.65 -2.91
N VAL A 65 7.41 -9.02 -4.18
CA VAL A 65 7.28 -10.41 -4.63
C VAL A 65 8.47 -10.84 -5.47
N ALA A 66 8.71 -12.16 -5.53
CA ALA A 66 9.63 -12.73 -6.49
C ALA A 66 9.15 -12.41 -7.92
N TYR A 67 10.07 -12.00 -8.79
CA TYR A 67 9.78 -11.61 -10.15
C TYR A 67 10.78 -12.26 -11.13
N ALA A 68 10.30 -13.21 -11.91
CA ALA A 68 11.09 -13.98 -12.86
C ALA A 68 11.20 -13.34 -14.25
N GLY A 69 10.72 -12.10 -14.45
CA GLY A 69 10.81 -11.39 -15.72
C GLY A 69 12.22 -10.88 -16.00
N GLY A 70 12.57 -10.74 -17.28
CA GLY A 70 13.87 -10.25 -17.74
C GLY A 70 13.99 -8.73 -17.88
N GLU A 71 13.00 -7.97 -17.41
CA GLU A 71 13.00 -6.51 -17.52
C GLU A 71 14.00 -5.87 -16.56
N LYS A 72 14.62 -4.78 -17.03
CA LYS A 72 15.60 -4.03 -16.22
C LYS A 72 14.95 -3.37 -15.00
N PRO A 73 15.69 -3.20 -13.88
CA PRO A 73 15.22 -2.42 -12.73
C PRO A 73 14.69 -1.04 -13.14
N GLY A 74 13.63 -0.59 -12.48
CA GLY A 74 12.94 0.64 -12.80
C GLY A 74 11.89 0.52 -13.92
N THR A 75 11.75 -0.66 -14.56
CA THR A 75 10.69 -0.91 -15.55
C THR A 75 9.36 -1.18 -14.84
N ILE A 76 8.28 -0.65 -15.39
CA ILE A 76 6.91 -1.03 -15.02
C ILE A 76 6.45 -2.15 -15.98
N VAL A 77 5.94 -3.24 -15.43
CA VAL A 77 5.31 -4.33 -16.19
C VAL A 77 3.87 -4.48 -15.74
N ILE A 78 2.94 -4.48 -16.67
CA ILE A 78 1.51 -4.59 -16.40
C ILE A 78 0.99 -5.86 -17.07
N SER A 79 0.42 -6.78 -16.29
CA SER A 79 -0.34 -7.91 -16.79
C SER A 79 -1.82 -7.58 -16.74
N THR A 80 -2.46 -7.49 -17.90
CA THR A 80 -3.88 -7.18 -18.02
C THR A 80 -4.74 -8.35 -17.58
N SER A 81 -4.33 -9.58 -17.89
CA SER A 81 -5.01 -10.80 -17.46
C SER A 81 -4.95 -11.00 -15.95
N GLN A 82 -3.80 -10.77 -15.31
CA GLN A 82 -3.65 -10.86 -13.86
C GLN A 82 -4.21 -9.64 -13.13
N ARG A 83 -4.40 -8.51 -13.83
CA ARG A 83 -4.78 -7.21 -13.25
C ARG A 83 -3.79 -6.78 -12.17
N ARG A 84 -2.51 -6.88 -12.52
CA ARG A 84 -1.36 -6.54 -11.66
C ARG A 84 -0.39 -5.64 -12.40
N LEU A 85 0.22 -4.75 -11.63
CA LEU A 85 1.35 -3.95 -12.05
C LEU A 85 2.55 -4.33 -11.20
N TYR A 86 3.69 -4.52 -11.84
CA TYR A 86 4.96 -4.84 -11.21
C TYR A 86 5.96 -3.70 -11.49
N TYR A 87 6.49 -3.11 -10.44
CA TYR A 87 7.64 -2.21 -10.54
C TYR A 87 8.91 -3.03 -10.23
N VAL A 88 9.73 -3.24 -11.24
CA VAL A 88 10.91 -4.12 -11.16
C VAL A 88 11.99 -3.47 -10.31
N LEU A 89 12.41 -4.14 -9.22
CA LEU A 89 13.47 -3.70 -8.33
C LEU A 89 14.85 -4.22 -8.76
N GLY A 90 14.91 -5.32 -9.48
CA GLY A 90 16.12 -6.10 -9.76
C GLY A 90 16.30 -7.26 -8.77
N ARG A 91 17.36 -8.04 -8.98
CA ARG A 91 17.68 -9.24 -8.15
C ARG A 91 16.52 -10.25 -8.05
N GLY A 92 15.68 -10.31 -9.07
CA GLY A 92 14.52 -11.21 -9.08
C GLY A 92 13.34 -10.74 -8.23
N GLU A 93 13.23 -9.45 -7.93
CA GLU A 93 12.15 -8.87 -7.12
C GLU A 93 11.43 -7.75 -7.84
N ALA A 94 10.16 -7.57 -7.51
CA ALA A 94 9.32 -6.45 -7.92
C ALA A 94 8.32 -6.07 -6.83
N ILE A 95 7.93 -4.80 -6.80
CA ILE A 95 6.75 -4.38 -6.04
C ILE A 95 5.54 -4.65 -6.92
N ARG A 96 4.60 -5.42 -6.39
CA ARG A 96 3.33 -5.77 -7.02
C ARG A 96 2.21 -4.89 -6.50
N TYR A 97 1.41 -4.33 -7.42
CA TYR A 97 0.22 -3.53 -7.13
C TYR A 97 -1.01 -4.17 -7.77
N GLY A 98 -2.17 -4.02 -7.14
CA GLY A 98 -3.47 -4.29 -7.76
C GLY A 98 -3.87 -3.14 -8.68
N VAL A 99 -4.37 -3.46 -9.88
CA VAL A 99 -4.78 -2.43 -10.85
C VAL A 99 -6.13 -2.74 -11.48
N GLY A 100 -6.89 -1.69 -11.80
CA GLY A 100 -7.98 -1.75 -12.75
C GLY A 100 -7.46 -1.57 -14.18
N VAL A 101 -7.97 -2.37 -15.12
CA VAL A 101 -7.51 -2.38 -16.51
C VAL A 101 -8.64 -2.07 -17.50
N GLY A 102 -8.31 -1.99 -18.78
CA GLY A 102 -9.29 -1.81 -19.87
C GLY A 102 -10.32 -2.94 -19.87
N ARG A 103 -11.62 -2.59 -19.98
CA ARG A 103 -12.67 -3.58 -20.22
C ARG A 103 -12.51 -4.20 -21.61
N ARG A 104 -13.24 -5.29 -21.87
CA ARG A 104 -13.23 -5.97 -23.17
C ARG A 104 -13.39 -4.97 -24.33
N GLY A 105 -12.51 -5.08 -25.34
CA GLY A 105 -12.42 -4.15 -26.47
C GLY A 105 -11.65 -2.86 -26.21
N PHE A 106 -11.11 -2.68 -24.99
CA PHE A 106 -10.25 -1.54 -24.62
C PHE A 106 -8.92 -1.99 -24.02
N SER A 107 -8.67 -3.29 -23.98
CA SER A 107 -7.35 -3.83 -23.62
C SER A 107 -6.35 -3.52 -24.73
N TRP A 108 -5.10 -3.33 -24.35
CA TRP A 108 -4.00 -3.13 -25.27
C TRP A 108 -2.72 -3.74 -24.68
N SER A 109 -1.77 -4.09 -25.51
CA SER A 109 -0.45 -4.56 -25.15
C SER A 109 0.63 -3.78 -25.88
N GLY A 110 1.87 -3.92 -25.44
CA GLY A 110 3.03 -3.28 -26.04
C GLY A 110 3.85 -2.44 -25.06
N THR A 111 4.81 -1.71 -25.59
CA THR A 111 5.74 -0.89 -24.81
C THR A 111 5.49 0.60 -25.02
N LYS A 112 5.48 1.35 -23.92
CA LYS A 112 5.44 2.82 -23.89
C LYS A 112 6.45 3.35 -22.89
N THR A 113 6.59 4.67 -22.85
CA THR A 113 7.37 5.37 -21.82
C THR A 113 6.49 6.38 -21.13
N ILE A 114 6.79 6.67 -19.87
CA ILE A 114 6.18 7.81 -19.16
C ILE A 114 6.71 9.09 -19.80
N THR A 115 5.82 9.91 -20.38
CA THR A 115 6.15 11.17 -21.03
C THR A 115 5.81 12.39 -20.18
N GLY A 116 5.02 12.21 -19.12
CA GLY A 116 4.65 13.26 -18.20
C GLY A 116 4.11 12.71 -16.90
N LYS A 117 4.24 13.48 -15.84
CA LYS A 117 3.76 13.18 -14.49
C LYS A 117 3.00 14.39 -13.97
N LYS A 118 1.87 14.18 -13.32
CA LYS A 118 1.08 15.26 -12.73
C LYS A 118 0.43 14.84 -11.42
N GLU A 119 0.51 15.73 -10.44
CA GLU A 119 -0.20 15.63 -9.18
C GLU A 119 -1.58 16.26 -9.32
N TRP A 120 -2.57 15.65 -8.72
CA TRP A 120 -3.97 16.07 -8.76
C TRP A 120 -4.38 16.62 -10.14
N PRO A 121 -4.30 15.78 -11.20
CA PRO A 121 -4.53 16.22 -12.58
C PRO A 121 -5.98 16.65 -12.78
N ALA A 122 -6.20 17.71 -13.53
CA ALA A 122 -7.52 18.00 -14.04
C ALA A 122 -7.92 16.93 -15.08
N TRP A 123 -9.19 16.61 -15.14
CA TRP A 123 -9.74 15.64 -16.08
C TRP A 123 -10.58 16.31 -17.17
N ARG A 124 -10.32 15.91 -18.39
CA ARG A 124 -11.13 16.22 -19.56
C ARG A 124 -11.47 14.89 -20.25
N PRO A 125 -12.74 14.48 -20.29
CA PRO A 125 -13.14 13.27 -20.99
C PRO A 125 -12.75 13.35 -22.46
N PRO A 126 -12.21 12.27 -23.06
CA PRO A 126 -12.01 12.18 -24.50
C PRO A 126 -13.35 12.34 -25.25
N SER A 127 -13.31 12.92 -26.45
CA SER A 127 -14.52 13.14 -27.28
C SER A 127 -15.33 11.86 -27.49
N GLN A 128 -14.66 10.73 -27.72
CA GLN A 128 -15.28 9.42 -27.84
C GLN A 128 -16.02 8.96 -26.56
N MET A 129 -15.55 9.39 -25.39
CA MET A 129 -16.24 9.11 -24.13
C MET A 129 -17.46 9.99 -23.98
N LEU A 130 -17.37 11.28 -24.32
CA LEU A 130 -18.50 12.20 -24.35
C LEU A 130 -19.57 11.78 -25.33
N ALA A 131 -19.19 11.21 -26.49
CA ALA A 131 -20.15 10.66 -27.46
C ALA A 131 -20.96 9.48 -26.87
N ARG A 132 -20.37 8.66 -26.01
CA ARG A 132 -21.05 7.55 -25.31
C ARG A 132 -21.78 7.96 -24.04
N ARG A 133 -21.30 9.01 -23.38
CA ARG A 133 -21.78 9.54 -22.10
C ARG A 133 -21.82 11.06 -22.17
N PRO A 134 -22.84 11.63 -22.83
CA PRO A 134 -22.97 13.09 -22.98
C PRO A 134 -23.28 13.81 -21.66
N ASP A 135 -23.72 13.08 -20.66
CA ASP A 135 -23.97 13.53 -19.28
C ASP A 135 -22.69 13.87 -18.51
N LEU A 136 -21.51 13.42 -18.95
CA LEU A 136 -20.26 13.69 -18.27
C LEU A 136 -19.86 15.17 -18.37
N PRO A 137 -19.27 15.74 -17.30
CA PRO A 137 -18.74 17.09 -17.33
C PRO A 137 -17.59 17.19 -18.34
N ARG A 138 -17.53 18.27 -19.09
CA ARG A 138 -16.46 18.50 -20.09
C ARG A 138 -15.11 18.80 -19.45
N TYR A 139 -15.11 19.14 -18.17
CA TYR A 139 -13.92 19.45 -17.36
C TYR A 139 -14.19 19.21 -15.87
N MET A 140 -13.21 18.60 -15.19
CA MET A 140 -13.15 18.53 -13.74
C MET A 140 -11.77 18.98 -13.27
N ALA A 141 -11.73 19.88 -12.30
CA ALA A 141 -10.49 20.26 -11.63
C ALA A 141 -9.87 19.06 -10.89
N GLY A 142 -8.59 19.11 -10.58
CA GLY A 142 -7.95 18.11 -9.71
C GLY A 142 -8.57 18.12 -8.32
N GLY A 143 -8.76 16.95 -7.73
CA GLY A 143 -9.39 16.79 -6.41
C GLY A 143 -9.78 15.35 -6.13
N GLN A 144 -10.36 15.12 -4.94
CA GLN A 144 -10.72 13.77 -4.48
C GLN A 144 -11.83 13.13 -5.34
N ASP A 145 -12.76 13.92 -5.85
CA ASP A 145 -13.87 13.46 -6.70
C ASP A 145 -13.46 13.26 -8.17
N ASN A 146 -12.22 13.65 -8.53
CA ASN A 146 -11.74 13.52 -9.88
C ASN A 146 -11.39 12.05 -10.20
N PRO A 147 -11.87 11.47 -11.31
CA PRO A 147 -11.63 10.08 -11.66
C PRO A 147 -10.16 9.73 -11.93
N LEU A 148 -9.28 10.72 -12.12
CA LEU A 148 -7.83 10.49 -12.24
C LEU A 148 -7.12 10.40 -10.88
N GLY A 149 -7.80 10.70 -9.79
CA GLY A 149 -7.26 10.62 -8.44
C GLY A 149 -6.05 11.50 -8.18
N ALA A 150 -5.21 11.08 -7.23
CA ALA A 150 -4.13 11.89 -6.69
C ALA A 150 -2.95 12.12 -7.66
N ARG A 151 -2.69 11.19 -8.58
CA ARG A 151 -1.53 11.22 -9.50
C ARG A 151 -1.90 10.66 -10.87
N ALA A 152 -1.27 11.18 -11.91
CA ALA A 152 -1.30 10.59 -13.24
C ALA A 152 0.09 10.57 -13.89
N MET A 153 0.38 9.47 -14.59
CA MET A 153 1.56 9.24 -15.42
C MET A 153 1.09 9.00 -16.85
N TYR A 154 1.49 9.85 -17.77
CA TYR A 154 1.07 9.82 -19.18
C TYR A 154 1.96 8.88 -19.99
N LEU A 155 1.39 8.09 -20.89
CA LEU A 155 2.07 7.03 -21.62
C LEU A 155 2.23 7.38 -23.11
N GLY A 156 3.42 7.85 -23.48
CA GLY A 156 3.73 8.26 -24.85
C GLY A 156 2.82 9.41 -25.32
N SER A 157 2.52 9.42 -26.61
CA SER A 157 1.56 10.35 -27.25
C SER A 157 0.11 9.84 -27.20
N SER A 158 -0.14 8.74 -26.47
CA SER A 158 -1.47 8.13 -26.40
C SER A 158 -2.36 8.80 -25.35
N LEU A 159 -3.65 8.46 -25.37
CA LEU A 159 -4.59 8.83 -24.32
C LEU A 159 -4.47 7.97 -23.06
N TYR A 160 -3.60 6.95 -23.06
CA TYR A 160 -3.44 6.03 -21.92
C TYR A 160 -2.62 6.65 -20.79
N ARG A 161 -3.02 6.31 -19.59
CA ARG A 161 -2.38 6.78 -18.34
C ARG A 161 -2.34 5.66 -17.32
N ILE A 162 -1.38 5.73 -16.43
CA ILE A 162 -1.45 5.08 -15.12
C ILE A 162 -1.88 6.18 -14.15
N HIS A 163 -2.97 6.00 -13.41
CA HIS A 163 -3.52 7.07 -12.57
C HIS A 163 -4.24 6.53 -11.33
N GLY A 164 -4.46 7.40 -10.36
CA GLY A 164 -5.28 7.11 -9.19
C GLY A 164 -6.76 6.91 -9.53
N SER A 165 -7.59 6.82 -8.53
CA SER A 165 -9.04 6.67 -8.72
C SER A 165 -9.80 7.22 -7.52
N ASN A 166 -10.98 7.78 -7.78
CA ASN A 166 -12.00 8.06 -6.79
C ASN A 166 -12.92 6.83 -6.52
N GLU A 167 -12.67 5.71 -7.25
CA GLU A 167 -13.42 4.45 -7.15
C GLU A 167 -12.45 3.30 -6.78
N PRO A 168 -11.90 3.26 -5.55
CA PRO A 168 -10.88 2.28 -5.15
C PRO A 168 -11.38 0.83 -5.18
N GLU A 169 -12.68 0.60 -5.08
CA GLU A 169 -13.34 -0.71 -5.18
C GLU A 169 -13.22 -1.33 -6.58
N THR A 170 -12.92 -0.54 -7.60
CA THR A 170 -12.74 -1.03 -8.98
C THR A 170 -11.35 -1.64 -9.25
N MET A 171 -10.47 -1.65 -8.24
CA MET A 171 -9.16 -2.28 -8.40
C MET A 171 -9.30 -3.80 -8.51
N GLY A 172 -8.57 -4.39 -9.43
CA GLY A 172 -8.74 -5.81 -9.78
C GLY A 172 -9.86 -6.07 -10.78
N ALA A 173 -10.54 -5.04 -11.29
CA ALA A 173 -11.60 -5.15 -12.30
C ALA A 173 -11.16 -4.64 -13.69
N ALA A 174 -11.85 -5.08 -14.73
CA ALA A 174 -11.68 -4.63 -16.11
C ALA A 174 -12.79 -3.62 -16.46
N VAL A 175 -12.60 -2.34 -16.10
CA VAL A 175 -13.67 -1.32 -16.16
C VAL A 175 -13.30 -0.07 -16.94
N SER A 176 -12.02 0.16 -17.23
CA SER A 176 -11.55 1.39 -17.86
C SER A 176 -11.70 1.39 -19.39
N SER A 177 -11.45 2.52 -20.01
CA SER A 177 -11.32 2.65 -21.46
C SER A 177 -9.85 2.55 -21.92
N GLY A 178 -9.05 1.71 -21.27
CA GLY A 178 -7.65 1.42 -21.60
C GLY A 178 -6.62 2.03 -20.65
N CYS A 179 -6.99 2.97 -19.78
CA CYS A 179 -6.12 3.46 -18.73
C CYS A 179 -5.93 2.41 -17.62
N ILE A 180 -4.82 2.50 -16.91
CA ILE A 180 -4.50 1.64 -15.78
C ILE A 180 -4.83 2.41 -14.50
N ARG A 181 -5.81 1.91 -13.75
CA ARG A 181 -6.27 2.51 -12.49
C ARG A 181 -5.54 1.92 -11.31
N MET A 182 -5.23 2.73 -10.33
CA MET A 182 -4.63 2.33 -9.05
C MET A 182 -5.40 2.99 -7.90
N THR A 183 -5.27 2.45 -6.69
CA THR A 183 -5.68 3.22 -5.50
C THR A 183 -4.86 4.50 -5.41
N ASN A 184 -5.39 5.54 -4.77
CA ASN A 184 -4.63 6.78 -4.56
C ASN A 184 -3.35 6.53 -3.74
N LYS A 185 -3.38 5.63 -2.76
CA LYS A 185 -2.22 5.24 -1.97
C LYS A 185 -1.12 4.60 -2.83
N ASP A 186 -1.50 3.72 -3.75
CA ASP A 186 -0.55 2.98 -4.57
C ASP A 186 0.00 3.82 -5.72
N VAL A 187 -0.82 4.68 -6.32
CA VAL A 187 -0.35 5.55 -7.39
C VAL A 187 0.62 6.60 -6.88
N VAL A 188 0.46 7.09 -5.65
CA VAL A 188 1.43 8.00 -5.01
C VAL A 188 2.76 7.29 -4.82
N ASP A 189 2.77 6.08 -4.23
CA ASP A 189 3.99 5.30 -4.05
C ASP A 189 4.71 4.99 -5.37
N LEU A 190 3.97 4.58 -6.41
CA LEU A 190 4.56 4.33 -7.73
C LEU A 190 5.08 5.62 -8.38
N TYR A 191 4.34 6.71 -8.26
CA TYR A 191 4.69 8.01 -8.79
C TYR A 191 6.04 8.49 -8.24
N ASP A 192 6.30 8.32 -6.95
CA ASP A 192 7.54 8.75 -6.31
C ASP A 192 8.76 7.90 -6.74
N ARG A 193 8.53 6.65 -7.15
CA ARG A 193 9.58 5.73 -7.62
C ARG A 193 9.99 5.95 -9.08
N VAL A 194 9.10 6.48 -9.92
CA VAL A 194 9.31 6.56 -11.37
C VAL A 194 9.60 7.97 -11.84
N LYS A 195 10.22 8.08 -13.01
CA LYS A 195 10.55 9.34 -13.67
C LYS A 195 10.03 9.38 -15.10
N VAL A 196 9.99 10.56 -15.70
CA VAL A 196 9.79 10.69 -17.15
C VAL A 196 10.89 9.92 -17.86
N GLY A 197 10.52 9.14 -18.89
CA GLY A 197 11.40 8.19 -19.57
C GLY A 197 11.31 6.76 -19.01
N THR A 198 10.66 6.53 -17.86
CA THR A 198 10.46 5.16 -17.33
C THR A 198 9.71 4.30 -18.36
N LYS A 199 10.27 3.11 -18.64
CA LYS A 199 9.69 2.12 -19.56
C LYS A 199 8.47 1.44 -18.92
N VAL A 200 7.41 1.31 -19.70
CA VAL A 200 6.17 0.62 -19.32
C VAL A 200 5.88 -0.46 -20.36
N VAL A 201 5.82 -1.70 -19.93
CA VAL A 201 5.50 -2.87 -20.76
C VAL A 201 4.13 -3.38 -20.33
N VAL A 202 3.20 -3.48 -21.26
CA VAL A 202 1.86 -4.04 -21.02
C VAL A 202 1.76 -5.36 -21.75
N LYS A 203 1.39 -6.40 -21.02
CA LYS A 203 1.23 -7.79 -21.48
C LYS A 203 -0.19 -8.27 -21.16
N ASP A 204 -0.65 -9.23 -21.92
CA ASP A 204 -1.86 -10.00 -21.57
C ASP A 204 -1.54 -11.07 -20.54
#